data_0e2dbc9d1ba685d8f1d180435cb04fb5
#
_entry.id   0e2dbc9d1ba685d8f1d180435cb04fb5
#
_cell.length_a   1.000
_cell.length_b   1.000
_cell.length_c   1.000
_cell.angle_alpha   90.00
_cell.angle_beta   90.00
_cell.angle_gamma   90.00
#
_symmetry.space_group_name_H-M   'P 1'
#
loop_
_entity.id
_entity.type
_entity.pdbx_description
1 polymer ?
#
loop_
_entity_poly.entity_id
_entity_poly.type
_entity_poly.pdbx_seq_one_letter_code
_entity_poly.pdbx_strand_id
1 'polypeptide(L)'
;MELTNGKGAEAVIDFVGEKGSTSMGLNMTGGGGYYYIVGYGEEIKILAVDVIIAEKNIVGNLVGTWSELYELMELANKGLVKLSMQEYKLGDANKALHDLNEGKVKGRAVLVP
;
A
#
# COMPACT_ATOMS: atom_id res chain seq x y z
N MET A 1 18.69 2.39 2.38
CA MET A 1 19.60 3.29 3.16
C MET A 1 20.63 3.98 2.29
N GLU A 2 21.18 3.34 1.25
CA GLU A 2 22.15 3.99 0.33
C GLU A 2 21.56 5.24 -0.35
N LEU A 3 20.33 5.16 -0.87
CA LEU A 3 19.68 6.27 -1.58
C LEU A 3 19.39 7.51 -0.70
N THR A 4 19.45 7.36 0.60
CA THR A 4 19.16 8.45 1.57
C THR A 4 20.38 8.83 2.38
N ASN A 5 21.59 8.40 1.98
CA ASN A 5 22.83 8.62 2.72
C ASN A 5 22.72 8.22 4.20
N GLY A 6 22.03 7.13 4.50
CA GLY A 6 21.83 6.62 5.85
C GLY A 6 20.75 7.30 6.68
N LYS A 7 20.13 8.37 6.19
CA LYS A 7 19.11 9.13 6.95
C LYS A 7 17.74 8.44 7.02
N GLY A 8 17.49 7.49 6.13
CA GLY A 8 16.18 6.89 5.95
C GLY A 8 15.23 7.74 5.10
N ALA A 9 14.05 7.21 4.82
CA ALA A 9 13.03 7.88 4.03
C ALA A 9 12.21 8.86 4.89
N GLU A 10 11.84 9.99 4.32
CA GLU A 10 10.96 10.96 4.95
C GLU A 10 9.53 10.39 5.12
N ALA A 11 9.08 9.62 4.15
CA ALA A 11 7.80 8.92 4.21
C ALA A 11 7.94 7.50 3.61
N VAL A 12 7.32 6.54 4.27
CA VAL A 12 7.18 5.15 3.80
C VAL A 12 5.71 4.80 3.80
N ILE A 13 5.19 4.25 2.71
CA ILE A 13 3.80 3.80 2.59
C ILE A 13 3.81 2.28 2.42
N ASP A 14 3.23 1.56 3.36
CA ASP A 14 3.12 0.11 3.34
C ASP A 14 1.73 -0.35 2.91
N PHE A 15 1.61 -0.82 1.69
CA PHE A 15 0.37 -1.40 1.15
C PHE A 15 0.24 -2.90 1.42
N VAL A 16 1.25 -3.53 2.00
CA VAL A 16 1.31 -4.99 2.20
C VAL A 16 0.89 -5.37 3.62
N GLY A 17 1.56 -4.83 4.63
CA GLY A 17 1.27 -5.08 6.05
C GLY A 17 1.43 -6.54 6.46
N GLU A 18 2.28 -7.32 5.79
CA GLU A 18 2.52 -8.73 6.09
C GLU A 18 3.92 -9.17 5.63
N LYS A 19 4.35 -10.37 6.09
CA LYS A 19 5.63 -11.01 5.68
C LYS A 19 6.86 -10.16 5.99
N GLY A 20 6.81 -9.39 7.06
CA GLY A 20 7.92 -8.56 7.53
C GLY A 20 7.95 -7.16 6.91
N SER A 21 6.95 -6.75 6.12
CA SER A 21 6.91 -5.44 5.50
C SER A 21 6.83 -4.31 6.53
N THR A 22 6.12 -4.51 7.66
CA THR A 22 6.02 -3.51 8.73
C THR A 22 7.38 -3.24 9.38
N SER A 23 8.13 -4.29 9.70
CA SER A 23 9.48 -4.14 10.26
C SER A 23 10.43 -3.49 9.27
N MET A 24 10.36 -3.87 7.99
CA MET A 24 11.17 -3.29 6.93
C MET A 24 10.81 -1.80 6.73
N GLY A 25 9.53 -1.47 6.68
CA GLY A 25 9.04 -0.10 6.52
C GLY A 25 9.49 0.81 7.67
N LEU A 26 9.33 0.35 8.92
CA LEU A 26 9.79 1.07 10.10
C LEU A 26 11.31 1.31 10.07
N ASN A 27 12.09 0.32 9.64
CA ASN A 27 13.54 0.46 9.54
C ASN A 27 13.98 1.41 8.42
N MET A 28 13.21 1.49 7.34
CA MET A 28 13.46 2.43 6.24
C MET A 28 13.08 3.87 6.59
N THR A 29 12.14 4.07 7.50
CA THR A 29 11.68 5.41 7.91
C THR A 29 12.77 6.11 8.72
N GLY A 30 13.15 7.30 8.30
CA GLY A 30 14.15 8.14 8.96
C GLY A 30 13.67 8.77 10.25
N GLY A 31 14.56 9.48 10.93
CA GLY A 31 14.20 10.29 12.10
C GLY A 31 13.24 11.42 11.72
N GLY A 32 12.20 11.65 12.53
CA GLY A 32 11.10 12.57 12.23
C GLY A 32 10.18 12.14 11.09
N GLY A 33 10.48 11.00 10.44
CA GLY A 33 9.76 10.51 9.26
C GLY A 33 8.40 9.88 9.58
N TYR A 34 7.63 9.62 8.52
CA TYR A 34 6.29 9.06 8.59
C TYR A 34 6.25 7.65 8.04
N TYR A 35 5.66 6.72 8.78
CA TYR A 35 5.33 5.39 8.33
C TYR A 35 3.80 5.25 8.22
N TYR A 36 3.30 5.23 6.98
CA TYR A 36 1.88 5.09 6.67
C TYR A 36 1.54 3.62 6.43
N ILE A 37 0.60 3.10 7.22
CA ILE A 37 0.14 1.71 7.15
C ILE A 37 -1.20 1.68 6.43
N VAL A 38 -1.26 1.00 5.29
CA VAL A 38 -2.47 0.78 4.48
C VAL A 38 -2.81 -0.70 4.43
N GLY A 39 -1.79 -1.56 4.28
CA GLY A 39 -1.92 -3.01 4.35
C GLY A 39 -2.09 -3.49 5.79
N TYR A 40 -2.65 -4.69 5.96
CA TYR A 40 -2.86 -5.30 7.27
C TYR A 40 -2.66 -6.82 7.20
N GLY A 41 -2.17 -7.42 8.25
CA GLY A 41 -1.93 -8.88 8.30
C GLY A 41 -0.91 -9.27 9.34
N GLU A 42 -0.07 -8.35 9.80
CA GLU A 42 0.89 -8.63 10.88
C GLU A 42 0.87 -7.57 11.99
N GLU A 43 1.51 -7.89 13.09
CA GLU A 43 1.68 -6.99 14.22
C GLU A 43 2.80 -5.97 13.96
N ILE A 44 2.61 -4.75 14.43
CA ILE A 44 3.66 -3.76 14.49
C ILE A 44 4.47 -4.01 15.77
N LYS A 45 5.74 -4.38 15.61
CA LYS A 45 6.65 -4.63 16.73
C LYS A 45 7.75 -3.57 16.76
N ILE A 46 7.60 -2.62 17.66
CA ILE A 46 8.58 -1.56 17.88
C ILE A 46 8.64 -1.24 19.37
N LEU A 47 9.82 -0.99 19.89
CA LEU A 47 9.98 -0.48 21.26
C LEU A 47 9.56 0.99 21.31
N ALA A 48 8.81 1.36 22.34
CA ALA A 48 8.39 2.75 22.53
C ALA A 48 9.58 3.72 22.53
N VAL A 49 10.69 3.31 23.12
CA VAL A 49 11.91 4.11 23.16
C VAL A 49 12.48 4.41 21.77
N ASP A 50 12.35 3.48 20.82
CA ASP A 50 12.82 3.67 19.43
C ASP A 50 11.96 4.68 18.69
N VAL A 51 10.64 4.69 18.97
CA VAL A 51 9.72 5.71 18.43
C VAL A 51 10.07 7.08 18.97
N ILE A 52 10.32 7.17 20.28
CA ILE A 52 10.60 8.44 20.97
C ILE A 52 11.95 9.03 20.52
N ILE A 53 13.02 8.23 20.53
CA ILE A 53 14.36 8.70 20.17
C ILE A 53 14.44 9.13 18.71
N ALA A 54 13.79 8.38 17.83
CA ALA A 54 13.77 8.68 16.40
C ALA A 54 12.64 9.64 15.99
N GLU A 55 11.76 10.06 16.91
CA GLU A 55 10.60 10.93 16.67
C GLU A 55 9.72 10.43 15.49
N LYS A 56 9.59 9.09 15.33
CA LYS A 56 8.87 8.50 14.22
C LYS A 56 7.36 8.69 14.36
N ASN A 57 6.72 8.99 13.23
CA ASN A 57 5.27 9.08 13.13
C ASN A 57 4.71 7.80 12.50
N ILE A 58 3.84 7.08 13.22
CA ILE A 58 3.17 5.87 12.73
C ILE A 58 1.71 6.20 12.51
N VAL A 59 1.24 6.10 11.26
CA VAL A 59 -0.08 6.55 10.84
C VAL A 59 -0.84 5.40 10.18
N GLY A 60 -1.94 4.98 10.79
CA GLY A 60 -2.87 4.02 10.20
C GLY A 60 -3.81 4.69 9.21
N ASN A 61 -4.11 4.01 8.10
CA ASN A 61 -5.00 4.52 7.06
C ASN A 61 -6.06 3.46 6.75
N LEU A 62 -7.32 3.84 6.86
CA LEU A 62 -8.44 2.98 6.52
C LEU A 62 -9.13 3.50 5.27
N VAL A 63 -9.00 2.74 4.18
CA VAL A 63 -9.66 2.97 2.87
C VAL A 63 -9.75 4.46 2.49
N GLY A 64 -10.96 4.97 2.25
CA GLY A 64 -11.22 6.37 1.91
C GLY A 64 -12.67 6.73 2.10
N THR A 65 -12.97 8.02 2.05
CA THR A 65 -14.31 8.59 2.11
C THR A 65 -14.93 8.68 0.71
N TRP A 66 -16.25 8.94 0.64
CA TRP A 66 -16.94 9.22 -0.62
C TRP A 66 -16.37 10.45 -1.34
N SER A 67 -15.99 11.47 -0.61
CA SER A 67 -15.39 12.69 -1.17
C SER A 67 -14.07 12.38 -1.85
N GLU A 68 -13.20 11.61 -1.19
CA GLU A 68 -11.91 11.19 -1.74
C GLU A 68 -12.07 10.29 -2.98
N LEU A 69 -13.07 9.39 -2.97
CA LEU A 69 -13.38 8.58 -4.15
C LEU A 69 -13.84 9.47 -5.32
N TYR A 70 -14.68 10.46 -5.06
CA TYR A 70 -15.13 11.40 -6.09
C TYR A 70 -13.94 12.17 -6.69
N GLU A 71 -13.06 12.71 -5.86
CA GLU A 71 -11.84 13.41 -6.29
C GLU A 71 -10.92 12.49 -7.10
N LEU A 72 -10.78 11.22 -6.68
CA LEU A 72 -10.02 10.21 -7.42
C LEU A 72 -10.62 9.96 -8.81
N MET A 73 -11.96 9.89 -8.92
CA MET A 73 -12.65 9.74 -10.20
C MET A 73 -12.43 10.95 -11.12
N GLU A 74 -12.40 12.15 -10.58
CA GLU A 74 -12.05 13.37 -11.33
C GLU A 74 -10.61 13.30 -11.88
N LEU A 75 -9.66 12.84 -11.08
CA LEU A 75 -8.28 12.65 -11.52
C LEU A 75 -8.18 11.56 -12.61
N ALA A 76 -8.91 10.46 -12.45
CA ALA A 76 -8.95 9.39 -13.44
C ALA A 76 -9.56 9.87 -14.77
N ASN A 77 -10.64 10.65 -14.73
CA ASN A 77 -11.28 11.24 -15.90
C ASN A 77 -10.36 12.21 -16.66
N LYS A 78 -9.48 12.89 -15.96
CA LYS A 78 -8.41 13.73 -16.55
C LYS A 78 -7.21 12.92 -17.07
N GLY A 79 -7.23 11.60 -16.96
CA GLY A 79 -6.15 10.72 -17.38
C GLY A 79 -4.89 10.76 -16.50
N LEU A 80 -4.97 11.39 -15.32
CA LEU A 80 -3.86 11.51 -14.37
C LEU A 80 -3.66 10.25 -13.54
N VAL A 81 -4.70 9.41 -13.41
CA VAL A 81 -4.63 8.10 -12.76
C VAL A 81 -5.03 7.03 -13.77
N LYS A 82 -4.18 6.04 -13.94
CA LYS A 82 -4.44 4.89 -14.84
C LYS A 82 -4.38 3.61 -14.02
N LEU A 83 -5.43 2.82 -14.08
CA LEU A 83 -5.46 1.49 -13.48
C LEU A 83 -4.95 0.47 -14.49
N SER A 84 -4.05 -0.41 -14.03
CA SER A 84 -3.72 -1.62 -14.77
C SER A 84 -4.81 -2.66 -14.50
N MET A 85 -5.54 -3.05 -15.55
CA MET A 85 -6.67 -3.98 -15.45
C MET A 85 -6.51 -5.13 -16.43
N GLN A 86 -7.01 -6.29 -16.03
CA GLN A 86 -7.19 -7.46 -16.89
C GLN A 86 -8.65 -7.87 -16.81
N GLU A 87 -9.33 -7.81 -17.96
CA GLU A 87 -10.75 -8.14 -18.05
C GLU A 87 -10.96 -9.64 -18.19
N TYR A 88 -11.98 -10.15 -17.51
CA TYR A 88 -12.50 -11.51 -17.61
C TYR A 88 -13.99 -11.46 -17.82
N LYS A 89 -14.54 -12.39 -18.58
CA LYS A 89 -16.00 -12.54 -18.66
C LYS A 89 -16.55 -12.97 -17.29
N LEU A 90 -17.76 -12.54 -16.97
CA LEU A 90 -18.40 -12.91 -15.70
C LEU A 90 -18.45 -14.45 -15.49
N GLY A 91 -18.68 -15.22 -16.58
CA GLY A 91 -18.65 -16.70 -16.52
C GLY A 91 -17.28 -17.30 -16.20
N ASP A 92 -16.19 -16.53 -16.33
CA ASP A 92 -14.81 -16.94 -16.06
C ASP A 92 -14.34 -16.52 -14.67
N ALA A 93 -15.25 -16.19 -13.74
CA ALA A 93 -14.92 -15.73 -12.39
C ALA A 93 -13.96 -16.66 -11.64
N ASN A 94 -14.19 -17.98 -11.72
CA ASN A 94 -13.31 -18.97 -11.09
C ASN A 94 -11.90 -18.98 -11.70
N LYS A 95 -11.80 -18.77 -13.02
CA LYS A 95 -10.51 -18.64 -13.70
C LYS A 95 -9.79 -17.36 -13.24
N ALA A 96 -10.50 -16.24 -13.14
CA ALA A 96 -9.95 -14.97 -12.65
C ALA A 96 -9.38 -15.11 -11.23
N LEU A 97 -10.10 -15.79 -10.33
CA LEU A 97 -9.65 -16.07 -8.97
C LEU A 97 -8.41 -16.98 -8.95
N HIS A 98 -8.40 -18.02 -9.79
CA HIS A 98 -7.24 -18.89 -9.91
C HIS A 98 -6.02 -18.12 -10.43
N ASP A 99 -6.15 -17.36 -11.48
CA ASP A 99 -5.06 -16.55 -12.06
C ASP A 99 -4.55 -15.49 -11.07
N LEU A 100 -5.43 -14.92 -10.24
CA LEU A 100 -5.05 -14.00 -9.18
C LEU A 100 -4.21 -14.70 -8.10
N ASN A 101 -4.66 -15.88 -7.65
CA ASN A 101 -3.94 -16.68 -6.65
C ASN A 101 -2.55 -17.13 -7.13
N GLU A 102 -2.43 -17.42 -8.42
CA GLU A 102 -1.17 -17.79 -9.08
C GLU A 102 -0.27 -16.59 -9.42
N GLY A 103 -0.68 -15.37 -9.07
CA GLY A 103 0.08 -14.15 -9.35
C GLY A 103 0.17 -13.79 -10.85
N LYS A 104 -0.72 -14.33 -11.68
CA LYS A 104 -0.74 -14.09 -13.13
C LYS A 104 -1.43 -12.78 -13.53
N VAL A 105 -2.20 -12.20 -12.61
CA VAL A 105 -2.92 -10.94 -12.84
C VAL A 105 -2.01 -9.76 -12.55
N LYS A 106 -1.83 -8.88 -13.53
CA LYS A 106 -1.15 -7.60 -13.34
C LYS A 106 -2.18 -6.51 -13.04
N GLY A 107 -2.12 -5.97 -11.83
CA GLY A 107 -3.06 -4.94 -11.37
C GLY A 107 -4.37 -5.54 -10.84
N ARG A 108 -5.49 -5.30 -11.49
CA ARG A 108 -6.83 -5.75 -11.05
C ARG A 108 -7.46 -6.71 -12.06
N ALA A 109 -7.98 -7.83 -11.57
CA ALA A 109 -8.91 -8.66 -12.36
C ALA A 109 -10.30 -8.02 -12.27
N VAL A 110 -10.88 -7.71 -13.42
CA VAL A 110 -12.22 -7.09 -13.52
C VAL A 110 -13.13 -8.06 -14.24
N LEU A 111 -14.25 -8.43 -13.61
CA LEU A 111 -15.29 -9.25 -14.22
C LEU A 111 -16.26 -8.34 -15.00
N VAL A 112 -16.42 -8.63 -16.26
CA VAL A 112 -17.31 -7.86 -17.15
C VAL A 112 -18.50 -8.76 -17.52
N PRO A 113 -19.76 -8.27 -17.43
CA PRO A 113 -20.96 -9.00 -17.83
C PRO A 113 -20.98 -9.44 -19.28
#